data_8913aeedb0f06ee43e3e3d4d7f1b5370
#
_entry.id   8913aeedb0f06ee43e3e3d4d7f1b5370
#
_cell.length_a   1.000
_cell.length_b   1.000
_cell.length_c   1.000
_cell.angle_alpha   90.00
_cell.angle_beta   90.00
_cell.angle_gamma   90.00
#
_symmetry.space_group_name_H-M   'P 1'
#
loop_
_entity.id
_entity.type
_entity.pdbx_description
1 polymer ?
#
loop_
_entity_poly.entity_id
_entity_poly.type
_entity_poly.pdbx_seq_one_letter_code
_entity_poly.pdbx_strand_id
1 'polypeptide(L)'
;MSSKLTHGLFNRPLKLTKTHDVCPSGQPELTVIFLHGIASDSSTFNSALSYLEGTKSLQNIRFVAYDLLGAGQSYKSDKLNYDFTEQLFALENAINDLKLKTPVVLVGHSMGTMIATRYADTHRRTVKKLILISAPIYREEDVKNPMFGKALDGFRAAVSSKNKDILADKAFNNELKNIVSNPNNYSFLRRLTKPTVLIYGDMDTIIAPFNIPGILKLNPNITAIKTSGGHSVSRDKYIKLVEILENTVNETK
;
A
#
# COMPACT_ATOMS: atom_id res chain seq x y z
N MET A 1 -18.00 2.63 16.63
CA MET A 1 -19.20 2.11 15.91
C MET A 1 -18.78 1.61 14.52
N SER A 2 -17.96 0.58 14.38
CA SER A 2 -17.47 0.17 13.05
C SER A 2 -17.64 -1.32 12.74
N SER A 3 -17.52 -2.24 13.67
CA SER A 3 -17.43 -3.67 13.33
C SER A 3 -18.75 -4.40 13.10
N LYS A 4 -19.90 -3.82 13.45
CA LYS A 4 -21.20 -4.52 13.32
C LYS A 4 -21.95 -4.26 12.01
N LEU A 5 -21.60 -3.21 11.26
CA LEU A 5 -22.30 -2.86 10.01
C LEU A 5 -21.78 -3.62 8.77
N THR A 6 -20.59 -4.18 8.82
CA THR A 6 -19.96 -4.84 7.67
C THR A 6 -20.19 -6.36 7.61
N HIS A 7 -20.49 -7.03 8.73
CA HIS A 7 -20.74 -8.46 8.75
C HIS A 7 -22.00 -8.91 7.98
N GLY A 8 -22.94 -7.99 7.72
CA GLY A 8 -24.15 -8.28 6.94
C GLY A 8 -24.02 -8.06 5.43
N LEU A 9 -22.97 -7.33 4.98
CA LEU A 9 -22.81 -6.98 3.57
C LEU A 9 -22.13 -8.07 2.73
N PHE A 10 -21.32 -8.92 3.36
CA PHE A 10 -20.57 -9.93 2.63
C PHE A 10 -20.86 -11.34 3.20
N ASN A 11 -21.70 -12.10 2.51
CA ASN A 11 -21.97 -13.51 2.83
C ASN A 11 -20.77 -14.46 2.60
N ARG A 12 -19.59 -13.95 2.25
CA ARG A 12 -18.37 -14.72 1.98
C ARG A 12 -17.15 -14.04 2.59
N PRO A 13 -16.19 -14.79 3.13
CA PRO A 13 -14.97 -14.20 3.68
C PRO A 13 -14.15 -13.61 2.54
N LEU A 14 -14.04 -12.27 2.49
CA LEU A 14 -13.05 -11.58 1.67
C LEU A 14 -11.69 -11.82 2.32
N LYS A 15 -10.95 -12.80 1.81
CA LYS A 15 -9.70 -13.27 2.43
C LYS A 15 -8.50 -12.84 1.61
N LEU A 16 -7.55 -12.19 2.26
CA LEU A 16 -6.22 -11.96 1.73
C LEU A 16 -5.33 -13.18 2.01
N THR A 17 -4.53 -13.57 1.04
CA THR A 17 -3.51 -14.59 1.25
C THR A 17 -2.26 -13.96 1.81
N LYS A 18 -1.84 -14.45 2.97
CA LYS A 18 -0.56 -14.12 3.58
C LYS A 18 0.53 -14.95 2.91
N THR A 19 1.39 -14.31 2.17
CA THR A 19 2.44 -14.96 1.37
C THR A 19 3.78 -14.97 2.08
N HIS A 20 3.95 -14.06 3.05
CA HIS A 20 5.16 -13.92 3.84
C HIS A 20 4.80 -13.61 5.29
N ASP A 21 5.45 -14.28 6.23
CA ASP A 21 5.29 -14.02 7.66
C ASP A 21 6.53 -14.54 8.40
N VAL A 22 7.52 -13.69 8.55
CA VAL A 22 8.72 -13.98 9.31
C VAL A 22 8.67 -13.22 10.62
N CYS A 23 8.60 -13.98 11.71
CA CYS A 23 8.48 -13.47 13.07
C CYS A 23 9.73 -13.86 13.86
N PRO A 24 10.35 -12.96 14.62
CA PRO A 24 11.45 -13.29 15.50
C PRO A 24 11.03 -14.32 16.56
N SER A 25 11.98 -15.00 17.16
CA SER A 25 11.75 -16.05 18.18
C SER A 25 11.10 -15.51 19.47
N GLY A 26 11.15 -14.20 19.69
CA GLY A 26 10.54 -13.52 20.83
C GLY A 26 9.32 -12.67 20.42
N GLN A 27 8.86 -11.82 21.37
CA GLN A 27 7.86 -10.81 21.07
C GLN A 27 8.47 -9.76 20.11
N PRO A 28 7.90 -9.53 18.91
CA PRO A 28 8.43 -8.52 18.00
C PRO A 28 8.27 -7.11 18.59
N GLU A 29 9.28 -6.26 18.40
CA GLU A 29 9.20 -4.85 18.78
C GLU A 29 8.23 -4.07 17.86
N LEU A 30 8.12 -4.52 16.62
CA LEU A 30 7.30 -3.90 15.58
C LEU A 30 6.83 -4.96 14.58
N THR A 31 5.64 -4.76 14.01
CA THR A 31 5.18 -5.52 12.85
C THR A 31 5.10 -4.60 11.63
N VAL A 32 5.72 -5.00 10.54
CA VAL A 32 5.70 -4.29 9.25
C VAL A 32 4.88 -5.10 8.27
N ILE A 33 3.84 -4.48 7.69
CA ILE A 33 2.91 -5.13 6.74
C ILE A 33 3.05 -4.48 5.37
N PHE A 34 3.27 -5.29 4.35
CA PHE A 34 3.51 -4.89 2.97
C PHE A 34 2.28 -5.09 2.10
N LEU A 35 1.89 -4.04 1.35
CA LEU A 35 0.74 -3.97 0.47
C LEU A 35 1.20 -3.57 -0.93
N HIS A 36 1.07 -4.46 -1.90
CA HIS A 36 1.57 -4.29 -3.27
C HIS A 36 0.74 -3.33 -4.12
N GLY A 37 1.22 -3.05 -5.33
CA GLY A 37 0.57 -2.19 -6.31
C GLY A 37 -0.45 -2.93 -7.19
N ILE A 38 -1.17 -2.17 -8.00
CA ILE A 38 -2.10 -2.70 -9.02
C ILE A 38 -1.34 -3.55 -10.04
N ALA A 39 -2.00 -4.55 -10.60
CA ALA A 39 -1.44 -5.49 -11.58
C ALA A 39 -0.16 -6.21 -11.10
N SER A 40 -0.03 -6.42 -9.81
CA SER A 40 1.11 -7.06 -9.15
C SER A 40 0.60 -7.99 -8.04
N ASP A 41 1.52 -8.56 -7.30
CA ASP A 41 1.29 -9.31 -6.08
C ASP A 41 2.41 -9.02 -5.06
N SER A 42 2.39 -9.70 -3.93
CA SER A 42 3.36 -9.53 -2.85
C SER A 42 4.82 -9.81 -3.24
N SER A 43 5.06 -10.57 -4.33
CA SER A 43 6.41 -10.86 -4.82
C SER A 43 7.20 -9.61 -5.20
N THR A 44 6.50 -8.51 -5.44
CA THR A 44 7.11 -7.18 -5.64
C THR A 44 8.07 -6.78 -4.51
N PHE A 45 7.88 -7.33 -3.31
CA PHE A 45 8.69 -7.04 -2.13
C PHE A 45 9.77 -8.09 -1.81
N ASN A 46 9.88 -9.18 -2.58
CA ASN A 46 10.81 -10.29 -2.26
C ASN A 46 12.25 -9.82 -2.02
N SER A 47 12.79 -8.98 -2.91
CA SER A 47 14.15 -8.46 -2.75
C SER A 47 14.29 -7.53 -1.54
N ALA A 48 13.26 -6.72 -1.27
CA ALA A 48 13.23 -5.85 -0.11
C ALA A 48 13.15 -6.66 1.19
N LEU A 49 12.26 -7.65 1.26
CA LEU A 49 12.10 -8.54 2.41
C LEU A 49 13.39 -9.29 2.73
N SER A 50 14.02 -9.92 1.73
CA SER A 50 15.31 -10.60 1.92
C SER A 50 16.39 -9.66 2.45
N TYR A 51 16.43 -8.41 1.98
CA TYR A 51 17.39 -7.44 2.45
C TYR A 51 17.12 -6.98 3.90
N LEU A 52 15.85 -6.73 4.24
CA LEU A 52 15.41 -6.33 5.58
C LEU A 52 15.70 -7.42 6.61
N GLU A 53 15.39 -8.66 6.29
CA GLU A 53 15.62 -9.83 7.16
C GLU A 53 17.11 -10.11 7.38
N GLY A 54 17.95 -9.83 6.38
CA GLY A 54 19.41 -9.91 6.50
C GLY A 54 20.03 -8.78 7.33
N THR A 55 19.26 -7.74 7.69
CA THR A 55 19.75 -6.57 8.41
C THR A 55 19.71 -6.79 9.93
N LYS A 56 20.88 -6.82 10.57
CA LYS A 56 21.03 -7.11 12.02
C LYS A 56 20.17 -6.26 12.94
N SER A 57 20.07 -4.95 12.65
CA SER A 57 19.30 -4.00 13.45
C SER A 57 17.78 -4.22 13.40
N LEU A 58 17.28 -5.02 12.45
CA LEU A 58 15.87 -5.29 12.23
C LEU A 58 15.44 -6.71 12.65
N GLN A 59 16.30 -7.47 13.32
CA GLN A 59 16.04 -8.87 13.67
C GLN A 59 14.85 -9.09 14.63
N ASN A 60 14.43 -8.05 15.36
CA ASN A 60 13.28 -8.10 16.26
C ASN A 60 12.00 -7.59 15.61
N ILE A 61 11.99 -7.39 14.30
CA ILE A 61 10.81 -6.94 13.54
C ILE A 61 10.14 -8.14 12.87
N ARG A 62 8.82 -8.21 12.96
CA ARG A 62 8.02 -9.14 12.17
C ARG A 62 7.68 -8.53 10.81
N PHE A 63 7.99 -9.25 9.75
CA PHE A 63 7.66 -8.85 8.38
C PHE A 63 6.54 -9.72 7.82
N VAL A 64 5.47 -9.08 7.35
CA VAL A 64 4.28 -9.75 6.80
C VAL A 64 3.96 -9.14 5.43
N ALA A 65 3.69 -9.97 4.43
CA ALA A 65 3.20 -9.51 3.14
C ALA A 65 1.92 -10.25 2.75
N TYR A 66 1.00 -9.50 2.13
CA TYR A 66 -0.26 -10.01 1.64
C TYR A 66 -0.42 -9.76 0.14
N ASP A 67 -1.02 -10.73 -0.54
CA ASP A 67 -1.69 -10.47 -1.80
C ASP A 67 -3.02 -9.75 -1.50
N LEU A 68 -3.28 -8.64 -2.17
CA LEU A 68 -4.53 -7.89 -2.06
C LEU A 68 -5.68 -8.63 -2.77
N LEU A 69 -6.93 -8.26 -2.53
CA LEU A 69 -8.07 -8.85 -3.25
C LEU A 69 -7.88 -8.68 -4.75
N GLY A 70 -8.21 -9.72 -5.50
CA GLY A 70 -8.06 -9.71 -6.95
C GLY A 70 -6.67 -10.05 -7.48
N ALA A 71 -5.67 -10.14 -6.60
CA ALA A 71 -4.27 -10.39 -6.98
C ALA A 71 -3.73 -11.71 -6.42
N GLY A 72 -2.65 -12.20 -7.03
CA GLY A 72 -1.91 -13.38 -6.56
C GLY A 72 -2.81 -14.56 -6.21
N GLN A 73 -2.68 -15.05 -4.98
CA GLN A 73 -3.46 -16.16 -4.43
C GLN A 73 -4.66 -15.72 -3.60
N SER A 74 -4.91 -14.41 -3.48
CA SER A 74 -6.06 -13.88 -2.74
C SER A 74 -7.38 -14.11 -3.47
N TYR A 75 -8.47 -13.97 -2.72
CA TYR A 75 -9.82 -14.21 -3.24
C TYR A 75 -10.12 -13.32 -4.45
N LYS A 76 -10.64 -13.95 -5.51
CA LYS A 76 -11.09 -13.32 -6.75
C LYS A 76 -12.54 -13.68 -7.01
N SER A 77 -13.34 -12.75 -7.49
CA SER A 77 -14.74 -12.98 -7.87
C SER A 77 -15.23 -11.93 -8.86
N ASP A 78 -16.07 -12.36 -9.79
CA ASP A 78 -16.80 -11.47 -10.70
C ASP A 78 -17.86 -10.61 -10.01
N LYS A 79 -18.17 -10.90 -8.73
CA LYS A 79 -19.14 -10.16 -7.92
C LYS A 79 -18.53 -9.01 -7.13
N LEU A 80 -17.20 -8.88 -7.13
CA LEU A 80 -16.50 -7.82 -6.42
C LEU A 80 -16.33 -6.57 -7.29
N ASN A 81 -16.39 -5.41 -6.64
CA ASN A 81 -16.06 -4.11 -7.22
C ASN A 81 -14.59 -3.74 -7.05
N TYR A 82 -13.87 -4.45 -6.17
CA TYR A 82 -12.48 -4.19 -5.82
C TYR A 82 -12.24 -2.71 -5.44
N ASP A 83 -13.20 -2.14 -4.71
CA ASP A 83 -13.15 -0.79 -4.21
C ASP A 83 -12.46 -0.71 -2.82
N PHE A 84 -12.38 0.51 -2.28
CA PHE A 84 -11.80 0.70 -0.95
C PHE A 84 -12.54 -0.05 0.15
N THR A 85 -13.87 -0.18 0.06
CA THR A 85 -14.67 -0.85 1.10
C THR A 85 -14.30 -2.32 1.21
N GLU A 86 -14.23 -3.01 0.07
CA GLU A 86 -13.88 -4.43 0.01
C GLU A 86 -12.42 -4.68 0.38
N GLN A 87 -11.48 -3.89 -0.15
CA GLN A 87 -10.06 -4.00 0.17
C GLN A 87 -9.77 -3.73 1.65
N LEU A 88 -10.39 -2.70 2.24
CA LEU A 88 -10.19 -2.35 3.65
C LEU A 88 -10.80 -3.39 4.58
N PHE A 89 -11.98 -3.93 4.24
CA PHE A 89 -12.60 -5.00 5.02
C PHE A 89 -11.74 -6.27 5.02
N ALA A 90 -11.21 -6.66 3.87
CA ALA A 90 -10.31 -7.80 3.75
C ALA A 90 -8.99 -7.59 4.53
N LEU A 91 -8.43 -6.39 4.45
CA LEU A 91 -7.21 -6.02 5.19
C LEU A 91 -7.44 -5.99 6.71
N GLU A 92 -8.58 -5.46 7.16
CA GLU A 92 -8.96 -5.47 8.58
C GLU A 92 -9.02 -6.89 9.13
N ASN A 93 -9.68 -7.82 8.42
CA ASN A 93 -9.74 -9.22 8.81
C ASN A 93 -8.34 -9.85 8.85
N ALA A 94 -7.52 -9.61 7.83
CA ALA A 94 -6.16 -10.15 7.74
C ALA A 94 -5.26 -9.65 8.89
N ILE A 95 -5.37 -8.37 9.27
CA ILE A 95 -4.61 -7.79 10.39
C ILE A 95 -5.13 -8.31 11.73
N ASN A 96 -6.45 -8.45 11.90
CA ASN A 96 -7.04 -9.02 13.12
C ASN A 96 -6.60 -10.47 13.35
N ASP A 97 -6.47 -11.27 12.28
CA ASP A 97 -5.99 -12.65 12.34
C ASP A 97 -4.53 -12.76 12.81
N LEU A 98 -3.73 -11.70 12.67
CA LEU A 98 -2.35 -11.67 13.19
C LEU A 98 -2.29 -11.58 14.72
N LYS A 99 -3.37 -11.23 15.41
CA LYS A 99 -3.48 -11.07 16.87
C LYS A 99 -2.34 -10.21 17.45
N LEU A 100 -2.12 -9.07 16.81
CA LEU A 100 -0.99 -8.19 17.11
C LEU A 100 -1.06 -7.66 18.53
N LYS A 101 0.09 -7.64 19.19
CA LYS A 101 0.30 -7.01 20.51
C LYS A 101 1.05 -5.68 20.41
N THR A 102 1.60 -5.39 19.24
CA THR A 102 2.37 -4.17 18.94
C THR A 102 1.71 -3.39 17.81
N PRO A 103 1.87 -2.06 17.78
CA PRO A 103 1.44 -1.27 16.64
C PRO A 103 2.15 -1.68 15.34
N VAL A 104 1.54 -1.37 14.20
CA VAL A 104 2.07 -1.74 12.89
C VAL A 104 2.62 -0.54 12.13
N VAL A 105 3.62 -0.79 11.30
CA VAL A 105 3.99 0.06 10.17
C VAL A 105 3.39 -0.56 8.91
N LEU A 106 2.65 0.23 8.15
CA LEU A 106 2.18 -0.19 6.83
C LEU A 106 3.12 0.35 5.76
N VAL A 107 3.62 -0.55 4.93
CA VAL A 107 4.43 -0.25 3.74
C VAL A 107 3.57 -0.51 2.52
N GLY A 108 3.17 0.53 1.81
CA GLY A 108 2.43 0.41 0.56
C GLY A 108 3.31 0.72 -0.65
N HIS A 109 3.07 0.04 -1.76
CA HIS A 109 3.62 0.40 -3.06
C HIS A 109 2.48 0.77 -4.01
N SER A 110 2.61 1.88 -4.73
CA SER A 110 1.63 2.32 -5.74
C SER A 110 0.19 2.29 -5.19
N MET A 111 -0.73 1.50 -5.74
CA MET A 111 -2.09 1.33 -5.24
C MET A 111 -2.14 0.96 -3.75
N GLY A 112 -1.24 0.11 -3.28
CA GLY A 112 -1.17 -0.29 -1.86
C GLY A 112 -0.94 0.88 -0.91
N THR A 113 -0.36 2.00 -1.38
CA THR A 113 -0.21 3.23 -0.60
C THR A 113 -1.56 3.87 -0.27
N MET A 114 -2.49 3.82 -1.21
CA MET A 114 -3.84 4.39 -1.03
C MET A 114 -4.67 3.55 -0.06
N ILE A 115 -4.54 2.22 -0.13
CA ILE A 115 -5.18 1.29 0.81
C ILE A 115 -4.60 1.49 2.21
N ALA A 116 -3.26 1.55 2.35
CA ALA A 116 -2.58 1.81 3.62
C ALA A 116 -3.03 3.14 4.25
N THR A 117 -3.13 4.20 3.45
CA THR A 117 -3.57 5.53 3.89
C THR A 117 -4.99 5.52 4.42
N ARG A 118 -5.93 4.86 3.72
CA ARG A 118 -7.32 4.72 4.14
C ARG A 118 -7.45 3.89 5.42
N TYR A 119 -6.71 2.77 5.49
CA TYR A 119 -6.69 1.93 6.68
C TYR A 119 -6.19 2.71 7.90
N ALA A 120 -5.11 3.46 7.77
CA ALA A 120 -4.55 4.24 8.86
C ALA A 120 -5.48 5.35 9.36
N ASP A 121 -6.30 5.96 8.49
CA ASP A 121 -7.27 7.00 8.88
C ASP A 121 -8.36 6.44 9.81
N THR A 122 -8.79 5.20 9.60
CA THR A 122 -9.82 4.54 10.41
C THR A 122 -9.25 3.75 11.60
N HIS A 123 -7.99 3.28 11.53
CA HIS A 123 -7.35 2.41 12.52
C HIS A 123 -6.16 3.11 13.22
N ARG A 124 -6.38 4.33 13.69
CA ARG A 124 -5.33 5.22 14.24
C ARG A 124 -4.56 4.64 15.42
N ARG A 125 -5.15 3.75 16.21
CA ARG A 125 -4.49 3.11 17.36
C ARG A 125 -3.61 1.94 16.94
N THR A 126 -3.95 1.27 15.86
CA THR A 126 -3.22 0.11 15.33
C THR A 126 -2.01 0.54 14.50
N VAL A 127 -2.16 1.58 13.67
CA VAL A 127 -1.09 2.05 12.79
C VAL A 127 -0.22 3.09 13.49
N LYS A 128 1.07 2.82 13.56
CA LYS A 128 2.09 3.73 14.09
C LYS A 128 2.62 4.70 13.04
N LYS A 129 3.00 4.18 11.88
CA LYS A 129 3.64 4.94 10.80
C LYS A 129 3.25 4.37 9.44
N LEU A 130 3.28 5.21 8.42
CA LEU A 130 3.11 4.82 7.02
C LEU A 130 4.41 5.04 6.25
N ILE A 131 4.76 4.11 5.37
CA ILE A 131 5.82 4.25 4.39
C ILE A 131 5.20 3.99 3.01
N LEU A 132 5.13 5.02 2.20
CA LEU A 132 4.39 5.05 0.95
C LEU A 132 5.37 5.14 -0.21
N ILE A 133 5.60 4.01 -0.89
CA ILE A 133 6.54 3.90 -2.01
C ILE A 133 5.79 4.16 -3.32
N SER A 134 6.24 5.16 -4.08
CA SER A 134 5.67 5.51 -5.40
C SER A 134 4.14 5.73 -5.33
N ALA A 135 3.69 6.56 -4.39
CA ALA A 135 2.27 6.84 -4.17
C ALA A 135 1.68 7.64 -5.35
N PRO A 136 0.52 7.23 -5.93
CA PRO A 136 -0.18 7.97 -6.97
C PRO A 136 -0.90 9.18 -6.37
N ILE A 137 -0.22 10.33 -6.36
CA ILE A 137 -0.70 11.57 -5.76
C ILE A 137 -1.33 12.46 -6.84
N TYR A 138 -2.53 12.10 -7.28
CA TYR A 138 -3.28 12.87 -8.28
C TYR A 138 -4.28 13.80 -7.60
N ARG A 139 -4.32 15.05 -8.06
CA ARG A 139 -5.38 16.00 -7.74
C ARG A 139 -6.58 15.79 -8.67
N GLU A 140 -7.71 16.34 -8.33
CA GLU A 140 -8.92 16.25 -9.16
C GLU A 140 -8.70 16.80 -10.58
N GLU A 141 -7.96 17.89 -10.71
CA GLU A 141 -7.60 18.50 -11.99
C GLU A 141 -6.67 17.59 -12.84
N ASP A 142 -5.76 16.84 -12.19
CA ASP A 142 -4.89 15.91 -12.89
C ASP A 142 -5.71 14.76 -13.49
N VAL A 143 -6.65 14.21 -12.73
CA VAL A 143 -7.53 13.12 -13.16
C VAL A 143 -8.48 13.56 -14.29
N LYS A 144 -8.93 14.82 -14.28
CA LYS A 144 -9.77 15.39 -15.33
C LYS A 144 -8.99 15.75 -16.60
N ASN A 145 -7.66 15.74 -16.56
CA ASN A 145 -6.85 16.07 -17.74
C ASN A 145 -6.95 14.96 -18.80
N PRO A 146 -7.31 15.27 -20.07
CA PRO A 146 -7.39 14.27 -21.13
C PRO A 146 -6.10 13.47 -21.37
N MET A 147 -4.93 14.07 -21.13
CA MET A 147 -3.64 13.38 -21.24
C MET A 147 -3.48 12.29 -20.17
N PHE A 148 -4.00 12.51 -18.96
CA PHE A 148 -4.05 11.50 -17.91
C PHE A 148 -4.91 10.30 -18.33
N GLY A 149 -6.10 10.55 -18.90
CA GLY A 149 -6.95 9.51 -19.45
C GLY A 149 -6.24 8.65 -20.50
N LYS A 150 -5.56 9.28 -21.47
CA LYS A 150 -4.77 8.57 -22.49
C LYS A 150 -3.64 7.74 -21.89
N ALA A 151 -2.92 8.26 -20.88
CA ALA A 151 -1.86 7.52 -20.19
C ALA A 151 -2.42 6.28 -19.45
N LEU A 152 -3.56 6.43 -18.79
CA LEU A 152 -4.26 5.32 -18.14
C LEU A 152 -4.74 4.27 -19.14
N ASP A 153 -5.28 4.66 -20.29
CA ASP A 153 -5.71 3.74 -21.35
C ASP A 153 -4.52 2.96 -21.92
N GLY A 154 -3.39 3.62 -22.12
CA GLY A 154 -2.14 2.96 -22.53
C GLY A 154 -1.64 1.94 -21.49
N PHE A 155 -1.66 2.32 -20.21
CA PHE A 155 -1.31 1.40 -19.12
C PHE A 155 -2.28 0.22 -19.04
N ARG A 156 -3.59 0.46 -19.13
CA ARG A 156 -4.62 -0.58 -19.19
C ARG A 156 -4.36 -1.57 -20.32
N ALA A 157 -4.15 -1.07 -21.53
CA ALA A 157 -3.89 -1.91 -22.70
C ALA A 157 -2.63 -2.78 -22.51
N ALA A 158 -1.56 -2.22 -21.96
CA ALA A 158 -0.31 -2.94 -21.70
C ALA A 158 -0.47 -4.05 -20.65
N VAL A 159 -1.29 -3.87 -19.63
CA VAL A 159 -1.55 -4.87 -18.60
C VAL A 159 -2.52 -5.94 -19.11
N SER A 160 -3.65 -5.56 -19.69
CA SER A 160 -4.67 -6.50 -20.19
C SER A 160 -4.13 -7.41 -21.32
N SER A 161 -3.21 -6.92 -22.15
CA SER A 161 -2.57 -7.75 -23.17
C SER A 161 -1.73 -8.90 -22.60
N LYS A 162 -1.26 -8.78 -21.36
CA LYS A 162 -0.45 -9.79 -20.67
C LYS A 162 -1.28 -10.70 -19.79
N ASN A 163 -2.48 -10.27 -19.43
CA ASN A 163 -3.32 -10.96 -18.44
C ASN A 163 -4.33 -11.86 -19.13
N LYS A 164 -4.18 -13.19 -18.99
CA LYS A 164 -5.10 -14.18 -19.54
C LYS A 164 -6.21 -14.58 -18.55
N ASP A 165 -6.15 -14.12 -17.31
CA ASP A 165 -7.14 -14.39 -16.27
C ASP A 165 -8.20 -13.30 -16.30
N ILE A 166 -9.43 -13.66 -16.71
CA ILE A 166 -10.57 -12.74 -16.81
C ILE A 166 -10.92 -12.09 -15.46
N LEU A 167 -10.79 -12.83 -14.35
CA LEU A 167 -11.08 -12.28 -13.02
C LEU A 167 -10.00 -11.29 -12.59
N ALA A 168 -8.75 -11.57 -12.90
CA ALA A 168 -7.65 -10.63 -12.62
C ALA A 168 -7.74 -9.38 -13.50
N ASP A 169 -8.18 -9.47 -14.75
CA ASP A 169 -8.41 -8.32 -15.62
C ASP A 169 -9.57 -7.46 -15.11
N LYS A 170 -10.66 -8.07 -14.64
CA LYS A 170 -11.77 -7.34 -13.99
C LYS A 170 -11.32 -6.63 -12.71
N ALA A 171 -10.56 -7.31 -11.85
CA ALA A 171 -10.01 -6.72 -10.65
C ALA A 171 -9.15 -5.50 -10.99
N PHE A 172 -8.22 -5.64 -11.92
CA PHE A 172 -7.37 -4.56 -12.41
C PHE A 172 -8.17 -3.34 -12.88
N ASN A 173 -9.16 -3.55 -13.75
CA ASN A 173 -9.97 -2.44 -14.28
C ASN A 173 -10.76 -1.71 -13.18
N ASN A 174 -11.31 -2.45 -12.24
CA ASN A 174 -12.05 -1.89 -11.12
C ASN A 174 -11.15 -1.15 -10.12
N GLU A 175 -10.00 -1.71 -9.77
CA GLU A 175 -9.00 -1.08 -8.90
C GLU A 175 -8.44 0.21 -9.53
N LEU A 176 -8.16 0.18 -10.82
CA LEU A 176 -7.69 1.36 -11.55
C LEU A 176 -8.70 2.51 -11.44
N LYS A 177 -9.98 2.21 -11.64
CA LYS A 177 -11.08 3.17 -11.55
C LYS A 177 -11.36 3.61 -10.11
N ASN A 178 -11.52 2.65 -9.19
CA ASN A 178 -12.08 2.91 -7.87
C ASN A 178 -11.03 3.34 -6.85
N ILE A 179 -9.75 2.94 -7.04
CA ILE A 179 -8.68 3.19 -6.09
C ILE A 179 -7.64 4.15 -6.66
N VAL A 180 -6.97 3.78 -7.75
CA VAL A 180 -5.82 4.54 -8.27
C VAL A 180 -6.23 5.91 -8.78
N SER A 181 -7.27 5.98 -9.61
CA SER A 181 -7.79 7.22 -10.20
C SER A 181 -8.80 7.94 -9.30
N ASN A 182 -8.92 7.56 -8.03
CA ASN A 182 -9.87 8.19 -7.13
C ASN A 182 -9.45 9.64 -6.82
N PRO A 183 -10.25 10.66 -7.17
CA PRO A 183 -9.89 12.07 -6.99
C PRO A 183 -9.73 12.48 -5.52
N ASN A 184 -10.26 11.68 -4.59
CA ASN A 184 -10.16 11.95 -3.16
C ASN A 184 -8.80 11.52 -2.55
N ASN A 185 -7.93 10.83 -3.29
CA ASN A 185 -6.66 10.36 -2.76
C ASN A 185 -5.79 11.51 -2.23
N TYR A 186 -5.70 12.61 -2.98
CA TYR A 186 -4.97 13.80 -2.55
C TYR A 186 -5.53 14.41 -1.25
N SER A 187 -6.85 14.52 -1.15
CA SER A 187 -7.53 15.06 0.04
C SER A 187 -7.31 14.20 1.28
N PHE A 188 -7.20 12.88 1.12
CA PHE A 188 -6.88 11.99 2.24
C PHE A 188 -5.44 12.16 2.72
N LEU A 189 -4.46 12.23 1.83
CA LEU A 189 -3.07 12.52 2.20
C LEU A 189 -2.96 13.86 2.92
N ARG A 190 -3.68 14.89 2.45
CA ARG A 190 -3.66 16.22 3.07
C ARG A 190 -4.11 16.22 4.54
N ARG A 191 -5.04 15.36 4.93
CA ARG A 191 -5.60 15.30 6.30
C ARG A 191 -5.07 14.15 7.16
N LEU A 192 -4.12 13.38 6.65
CA LEU A 192 -3.56 12.24 7.34
C LEU A 192 -2.83 12.68 8.62
N THR A 193 -3.16 12.03 9.75
CA THR A 193 -2.61 12.38 11.07
C THR A 193 -1.44 11.51 11.50
N LYS A 194 -1.12 10.45 10.74
CA LYS A 194 -0.03 9.54 11.06
C LYS A 194 1.29 10.00 10.48
N PRO A 195 2.40 9.86 11.21
CA PRO A 195 3.72 10.04 10.65
C PRO A 195 3.86 9.22 9.38
N THR A 196 4.21 9.88 8.28
CA THR A 196 4.21 9.26 6.95
C THR A 196 5.47 9.66 6.20
N VAL A 197 6.12 8.69 5.59
CA VAL A 197 7.26 8.92 4.71
C VAL A 197 6.88 8.51 3.28
N LEU A 198 6.96 9.44 2.35
CA LEU A 198 6.85 9.19 0.92
C LEU A 198 8.24 8.83 0.38
N ILE A 199 8.38 7.72 -0.34
CA ILE A 199 9.60 7.37 -1.08
C ILE A 199 9.25 7.31 -2.55
N TYR A 200 9.93 8.09 -3.39
CA TYR A 200 9.64 8.15 -4.82
C TYR A 200 10.89 8.26 -5.69
N GLY A 201 10.81 7.70 -6.89
CA GLY A 201 11.87 7.79 -7.88
C GLY A 201 11.80 9.12 -8.65
N ASP A 202 12.95 9.68 -8.99
CA ASP A 202 13.04 10.93 -9.78
C ASP A 202 12.60 10.73 -11.26
N MET A 203 12.62 9.50 -11.76
CA MET A 203 12.16 9.12 -13.08
C MET A 203 10.82 8.36 -13.05
N ASP A 204 10.05 8.45 -11.96
CA ASP A 204 8.75 7.81 -11.86
C ASP A 204 7.71 8.58 -12.68
N THR A 205 7.36 8.06 -13.84
CA THR A 205 6.39 8.69 -14.77
C THR A 205 4.95 8.23 -14.55
N ILE A 206 4.71 7.28 -13.64
CA ILE A 206 3.38 6.71 -13.36
C ILE A 206 2.66 7.53 -12.30
N ILE A 207 3.41 8.06 -11.33
CA ILE A 207 2.85 8.94 -10.29
C ILE A 207 2.97 10.41 -10.71
N ALA A 208 2.32 11.29 -9.96
CA ALA A 208 2.45 12.74 -10.15
C ALA A 208 3.42 13.36 -9.13
N PRO A 209 4.75 13.17 -9.26
CA PRO A 209 5.72 13.61 -8.25
C PRO A 209 5.75 15.14 -8.08
N PHE A 210 5.30 15.89 -9.09
CA PHE A 210 5.15 17.35 -9.02
C PHE A 210 4.10 17.81 -8.00
N ASN A 211 3.21 16.90 -7.54
CA ASN A 211 2.24 17.20 -6.48
C ASN A 211 2.82 17.02 -5.06
N ILE A 212 3.98 16.35 -4.91
CA ILE A 212 4.59 16.09 -3.60
C ILE A 212 4.91 17.39 -2.83
N PRO A 213 5.52 18.44 -3.43
CA PRO A 213 5.75 19.68 -2.70
C PRO A 213 4.48 20.31 -2.13
N GLY A 214 3.36 20.21 -2.86
CA GLY A 214 2.06 20.68 -2.38
C GLY A 214 1.57 19.92 -1.14
N ILE A 215 1.70 18.59 -1.13
CA ILE A 215 1.33 17.77 0.03
C ILE A 215 2.21 18.08 1.24
N LEU A 216 3.53 18.19 1.06
CA LEU A 216 4.46 18.49 2.15
C LEU A 216 4.17 19.86 2.80
N LYS A 217 3.78 20.85 2.00
CA LYS A 217 3.38 22.17 2.50
C LYS A 217 2.07 22.13 3.30
N LEU A 218 1.15 21.24 2.93
CA LEU A 218 -0.20 21.17 3.52
C LEU A 218 -0.30 20.20 4.69
N ASN A 219 0.61 19.23 4.82
CA ASN A 219 0.57 18.24 5.89
C ASN A 219 1.95 18.02 6.53
N PRO A 220 2.19 18.58 7.72
CA PRO A 220 3.48 18.45 8.42
C PRO A 220 3.78 17.03 8.91
N ASN A 221 2.81 16.12 8.94
CA ASN A 221 3.03 14.72 9.31
C ASN A 221 3.65 13.90 8.16
N ILE A 222 3.81 14.50 6.97
CA ILE A 222 4.37 13.84 5.80
C ILE A 222 5.76 14.39 5.51
N THR A 223 6.72 13.48 5.37
CA THR A 223 8.05 13.77 4.82
C THR A 223 8.23 13.02 3.50
N ALA A 224 9.22 13.41 2.69
CA ALA A 224 9.48 12.75 1.43
C ALA A 224 10.97 12.51 1.20
N ILE A 225 11.29 11.35 0.64
CA ILE A 225 12.64 10.95 0.23
C ILE A 225 12.62 10.68 -1.27
N LYS A 226 13.37 11.47 -2.01
CA LYS A 226 13.60 11.22 -3.43
C LYS A 226 14.76 10.25 -3.60
N THR A 227 14.58 9.23 -4.44
CA THR A 227 15.59 8.24 -4.81
C THR A 227 15.83 8.28 -6.31
N SER A 228 16.89 7.65 -6.79
CA SER A 228 17.06 7.41 -8.22
C SER A 228 16.07 6.34 -8.71
N GLY A 229 15.71 6.41 -10.01
CA GLY A 229 14.93 5.39 -10.71
C GLY A 229 13.44 5.65 -10.83
N GLY A 230 12.72 4.65 -11.36
CA GLY A 230 11.31 4.71 -11.73
C GLY A 230 10.35 4.22 -10.65
N HIS A 231 9.24 3.60 -11.10
CA HIS A 231 8.10 3.22 -10.27
C HIS A 231 8.35 2.02 -9.35
N SER A 232 9.20 1.09 -9.74
CA SER A 232 9.42 -0.18 -9.02
C SER A 232 9.99 0.01 -7.61
N VAL A 233 9.84 -1.01 -6.77
CA VAL A 233 10.49 -1.11 -5.45
C VAL A 233 11.97 -1.47 -5.67
N SER A 234 12.77 -0.47 -6.03
CA SER A 234 14.19 -0.61 -6.35
C SER A 234 15.06 -0.73 -5.10
N ARG A 235 16.34 -1.11 -5.29
CA ARG A 235 17.32 -1.20 -4.22
C ARG A 235 17.45 0.09 -3.42
N ASP A 236 17.52 1.23 -4.10
CA ASP A 236 17.65 2.53 -3.43
C ASP A 236 16.46 2.82 -2.52
N LYS A 237 15.25 2.42 -2.94
CA LYS A 237 14.05 2.61 -2.13
C LYS A 237 14.03 1.71 -0.90
N TYR A 238 14.40 0.42 -1.00
CA TYR A 238 14.37 -0.43 0.18
C TYR A 238 15.57 -0.23 1.13
N ILE A 239 16.69 0.33 0.69
CA ILE A 239 17.73 0.83 1.59
C ILE A 239 17.17 1.97 2.46
N LYS A 240 16.42 2.91 1.87
CA LYS A 240 15.73 3.96 2.65
C LYS A 240 14.68 3.40 3.60
N LEU A 241 14.05 2.29 3.24
CA LEU A 241 13.13 1.58 4.13
C LEU A 241 13.83 1.08 5.40
N VAL A 242 15.06 0.56 5.30
CA VAL A 242 15.86 0.17 6.49
C VAL A 242 16.07 1.36 7.41
N GLU A 243 16.60 2.49 6.89
CA GLU A 243 16.85 3.71 7.68
C GLU A 243 15.60 4.18 8.44
N ILE A 244 14.44 4.15 7.76
CA ILE A 244 13.17 4.56 8.37
C ILE A 244 12.73 3.59 9.46
N LEU A 245 12.88 2.29 9.27
CA LEU A 245 12.49 1.28 10.24
C LEU A 245 13.39 1.31 11.47
N GLU A 246 14.71 1.46 11.33
CA GLU A 246 15.65 1.64 12.43
C GLU A 246 15.27 2.84 13.30
N ASN A 247 15.01 3.99 12.68
CA ASN A 247 14.55 5.18 13.40
C ASN A 247 13.21 4.93 14.11
N THR A 248 12.28 4.19 13.46
CA THR A 248 10.96 3.90 14.03
C THR A 248 11.05 2.98 15.24
N VAL A 249 11.98 2.03 15.26
CA VAL A 249 12.25 1.18 16.43
C VAL A 249 12.83 2.02 17.58
N ASN A 250 13.78 2.91 17.29
CA ASN A 250 14.38 3.78 18.30
C ASN A 250 13.37 4.75 18.94
N GLU A 251 12.36 5.21 18.19
CA GLU A 251 11.25 6.02 18.71
C GLU A 251 10.31 5.24 19.68
N THR A 252 10.48 3.91 19.79
CA THR A 252 9.66 3.05 20.65
C THR A 252 10.32 2.69 21.98
N LYS A 253 11.62 2.91 22.09
CA LYS A 253 12.43 2.71 23.30
C LYS A 253 12.43 3.98 24.16
#